data_4da23c7c19167d3f83b3a3bdb21304fe
#
_entry.id   4da23c7c19167d3f83b3a3bdb21304fe
#
_cell.length_a   1.000
_cell.length_b   1.000
_cell.length_c   1.000
_cell.angle_alpha   90.00
_cell.angle_beta   90.00
_cell.angle_gamma   90.00
#
_symmetry.space_group_name_H-M   'P 1'
#
loop_
_entity.id
_entity.type
_entity.pdbx_description
1 polymer ?
#
loop_
_entity_poly.entity_id
_entity_poly.type
_entity_poly.pdbx_seq_one_letter_code
_entity_poly.pdbx_strand_id
1 'polypeptide(L)'
;LPHTTSIYGSKDYWETRFEDGCTVGASKEKGETNNEWYAGYDELEPILQRFTARNHRVLILGCGTSTLGEELAVRGFSRVEAVDYSENAILRMRETQETRLATHARHPPVRPPPHPFKVDYRIMDVTKMTYPDRSVDCVLDKATLDTMKQLDDDDDEDDMEFSAPGASDKAVKPDPRSHAQRMLRESCRVLKPGGHYVCITYGEPQTRLPLFDPNNEGLGEWENAAGGDEED
;
A
#
# COMPACT_ATOMS: atom_id res chain seq x y z
N LEU A 1 -14.62 20.74 21.14
CA LEU A 1 -13.24 20.26 21.17
C LEU A 1 -12.67 20.49 19.75
N PRO A 2 -11.46 21.06 19.60
CA PRO A 2 -10.89 21.19 18.27
C PRO A 2 -10.70 19.79 17.69
N HIS A 3 -11.25 19.55 16.51
CA HIS A 3 -11.01 18.35 15.72
C HIS A 3 -9.52 18.35 15.38
N THR A 4 -8.80 17.35 15.83
CA THR A 4 -7.41 17.14 15.45
C THR A 4 -7.43 16.54 14.04
N THR A 5 -7.13 17.36 13.05
CA THR A 5 -6.81 16.91 11.69
C THR A 5 -5.86 15.70 11.78
N SER A 6 -6.19 14.62 11.11
CA SER A 6 -5.37 13.42 11.20
C SER A 6 -4.01 13.65 10.56
N ILE A 7 -2.94 13.49 11.32
CA ILE A 7 -1.58 13.68 10.83
C ILE A 7 -1.18 12.67 9.75
N TYR A 8 -1.88 11.53 9.64
CA TYR A 8 -1.54 10.44 8.73
C TYR A 8 -1.88 10.71 7.26
N GLY A 9 -2.69 11.73 6.96
CA GLY A 9 -2.94 12.20 5.60
C GLY A 9 -1.78 13.01 5.00
N SER A 10 -0.93 13.63 5.82
CA SER A 10 0.11 14.55 5.37
C SER A 10 1.34 13.83 4.81
N LYS A 11 1.77 14.23 3.60
CA LYS A 11 3.04 13.76 3.01
C LYS A 11 4.24 14.15 3.88
N ASP A 12 4.26 15.38 4.39
CA ASP A 12 5.35 15.90 5.21
C ASP A 12 5.50 15.11 6.51
N TYR A 13 4.38 14.64 7.08
CA TYR A 13 4.41 13.76 8.23
C TYR A 13 5.16 12.46 7.93
N TRP A 14 4.86 11.80 6.80
CA TRP A 14 5.49 10.53 6.44
C TRP A 14 6.95 10.71 6.05
N GLU A 15 7.30 11.78 5.32
CA GLU A 15 8.69 12.09 4.99
C GLU A 15 9.52 12.29 6.27
N THR A 16 9.06 13.11 7.21
CA THR A 16 9.72 13.34 8.49
C THR A 16 9.81 12.05 9.31
N ARG A 17 8.73 11.27 9.35
CA ARG A 17 8.70 10.00 10.07
C ARG A 17 9.76 9.02 9.57
N PHE A 18 9.97 8.97 8.26
CA PHE A 18 10.94 8.06 7.67
C PHE A 18 12.37 8.63 7.62
N GLU A 19 12.55 9.95 7.68
CA GLU A 19 13.86 10.59 7.75
C GLU A 19 14.63 10.24 9.04
N ASP A 20 14.01 10.43 10.18
CA ASP A 20 14.67 10.29 11.50
C ASP A 20 14.77 8.83 11.98
N GLY A 21 14.27 7.87 11.23
CA GLY A 21 14.09 6.51 11.75
C GLY A 21 13.14 6.45 12.95
N CYS A 22 12.33 7.49 13.09
CA CYS A 22 11.46 7.69 14.24
C CYS A 22 10.34 6.66 14.25
N THR A 23 10.35 5.81 15.25
CA THR A 23 9.25 4.88 15.58
C THR A 23 8.21 5.58 16.46
N VAL A 24 7.63 6.68 15.97
CA VAL A 24 6.55 7.34 16.69
C VAL A 24 5.30 6.46 16.59
N GLY A 25 4.90 5.86 17.69
CA GLY A 25 3.73 5.00 17.80
C GLY A 25 3.99 3.51 17.99
N ALA A 26 5.22 3.03 17.85
CA ALA A 26 5.58 1.71 18.37
C ALA A 26 5.80 1.84 19.88
N SER A 27 5.12 1.04 20.68
CA SER A 27 5.41 0.89 22.09
C SER A 27 6.92 0.61 22.25
N LYS A 28 7.60 1.47 23.02
CA LYS A 28 9.04 1.33 23.33
C LYS A 28 9.30 0.11 24.22
N GLU A 29 8.97 -1.08 23.76
CA GLU A 29 9.49 -2.30 24.33
C GLU A 29 10.66 -2.76 23.48
N LYS A 30 11.82 -2.57 24.07
CA LYS A 30 13.16 -3.04 23.71
C LYS A 30 13.30 -3.83 22.41
N GLY A 31 13.80 -3.17 21.35
CA GLY A 31 14.61 -3.84 20.32
C GLY A 31 13.89 -4.21 19.03
N GLU A 32 12.61 -3.97 18.87
CA GLU A 32 11.90 -4.25 17.62
C GLU A 32 11.82 -2.99 16.77
N THR A 33 12.63 -2.97 15.71
CA THR A 33 12.65 -1.90 14.69
C THR A 33 11.61 -2.14 13.58
N ASN A 34 10.64 -3.01 13.80
CA ASN A 34 9.65 -3.36 12.79
C ASN A 34 8.46 -2.40 12.85
N ASN A 35 8.39 -1.50 11.87
CA ASN A 35 7.22 -0.65 11.64
C ASN A 35 6.10 -1.42 10.91
N GLU A 36 5.72 -2.58 11.45
CA GLU A 36 4.61 -3.33 10.88
C GLU A 36 3.28 -2.80 11.39
N TRP A 37 2.43 -2.35 10.46
CA TRP A 37 1.06 -1.99 10.73
C TRP A 37 0.19 -3.24 10.65
N TYR A 38 -0.66 -3.44 11.64
CA TYR A 38 -1.72 -4.46 11.77
C TYR A 38 -1.21 -5.89 11.90
N ALA A 39 -0.41 -6.38 10.96
CA ALA A 39 0.05 -7.76 10.93
C ALA A 39 1.37 -7.90 10.16
N GLY A 40 2.21 -8.83 10.57
CA GLY A 40 3.38 -9.28 9.82
C GLY A 40 3.02 -10.38 8.81
N TYR A 41 4.05 -10.87 8.10
CA TYR A 41 3.84 -11.90 7.09
C TYR A 41 3.21 -13.18 7.66
N ASP A 42 3.66 -13.64 8.82
CA ASP A 42 3.25 -14.93 9.37
C ASP A 42 1.74 -14.96 9.70
N GLU A 43 1.19 -13.83 10.17
CA GLU A 43 -0.25 -13.71 10.37
C GLU A 43 -1.02 -13.59 9.05
N LEU A 44 -0.40 -13.01 8.02
CA LEU A 44 -1.04 -12.82 6.72
C LEU A 44 -0.87 -14.02 5.79
N GLU A 45 0.06 -14.93 6.05
CA GLU A 45 0.39 -16.05 5.16
C GLU A 45 -0.84 -16.89 4.77
N PRO A 46 -1.76 -17.27 5.69
CA PRO A 46 -2.93 -18.07 5.31
C PRO A 46 -3.84 -17.36 4.30
N ILE A 47 -3.96 -16.04 4.40
CA ILE A 47 -4.75 -15.23 3.47
C ILE A 47 -4.00 -15.10 2.14
N LEU A 48 -2.71 -14.73 2.19
CA LEU A 48 -1.91 -14.53 0.99
C LEU A 48 -1.82 -15.77 0.12
N GLN A 49 -1.70 -16.97 0.71
CA GLN A 49 -1.68 -18.24 -0.01
C GLN A 49 -2.98 -18.55 -0.77
N ARG A 50 -4.11 -17.97 -0.38
CA ARG A 50 -5.40 -18.13 -1.09
C ARG A 50 -5.47 -17.27 -2.35
N PHE A 51 -4.85 -16.10 -2.35
CA PHE A 51 -5.04 -15.06 -3.37
C PHE A 51 -3.79 -14.80 -4.22
N THR A 52 -2.63 -15.37 -3.85
CA THR A 52 -1.41 -15.17 -4.62
C THR A 52 -0.56 -16.41 -4.68
N ALA A 53 0.24 -16.54 -5.75
CA ALA A 53 1.17 -17.64 -5.97
C ALA A 53 2.60 -17.11 -6.11
N ARG A 54 3.60 -17.95 -5.87
CA ARG A 54 5.03 -17.55 -5.85
C ARG A 54 5.55 -17.02 -7.18
N ASN A 55 4.92 -17.37 -8.28
CA ASN A 55 5.23 -16.90 -9.63
C ASN A 55 4.43 -15.64 -10.03
N HIS A 56 3.51 -15.18 -9.18
CA HIS A 56 2.75 -13.97 -9.41
C HIS A 56 3.64 -12.74 -9.30
N ARG A 57 3.30 -11.72 -10.07
CA ARG A 57 3.81 -10.37 -9.90
C ARG A 57 2.97 -9.69 -8.83
N VAL A 58 3.58 -9.46 -7.68
CA VAL A 58 2.94 -8.86 -6.50
C VAL A 58 3.38 -7.42 -6.37
N LEU A 59 2.41 -6.51 -6.27
CA LEU A 59 2.63 -5.08 -6.06
C LEU A 59 2.12 -4.69 -4.67
N ILE A 60 3.00 -4.13 -3.84
CA ILE A 60 2.67 -3.62 -2.50
C ILE A 60 2.51 -2.10 -2.58
N LEU A 61 1.36 -1.59 -2.17
CA LEU A 61 1.04 -0.17 -2.15
C LEU A 61 1.42 0.44 -0.80
N GLY A 62 1.98 1.68 -0.80
CA GLY A 62 2.32 2.42 0.41
C GLY A 62 3.16 1.58 1.36
N CYS A 63 4.27 1.02 0.87
CA CYS A 63 5.01 0.02 1.62
C CYS A 63 5.69 0.58 2.88
N GLY A 64 5.89 1.91 2.97
CA GLY A 64 6.63 2.51 4.06
C GLY A 64 7.96 1.79 4.33
N THR A 65 8.19 1.45 5.58
CA THR A 65 9.33 0.65 6.02
C THR A 65 8.94 -0.76 6.46
N SER A 66 7.82 -1.29 5.95
CA SER A 66 7.35 -2.65 6.22
C SER A 66 8.28 -3.71 5.61
N THR A 67 8.51 -4.78 6.35
CA THR A 67 9.31 -5.93 5.89
C THR A 67 8.53 -6.90 5.02
N LEU A 68 7.22 -6.69 4.82
CA LEU A 68 6.34 -7.61 4.10
C LEU A 68 6.88 -8.00 2.70
N GLY A 69 7.42 -7.03 1.95
CA GLY A 69 7.99 -7.29 0.63
C GLY A 69 9.20 -8.23 0.68
N GLU A 70 10.10 -8.02 1.64
CA GLU A 70 11.28 -8.86 1.84
C GLU A 70 10.88 -10.26 2.31
N GLU A 71 9.89 -10.37 3.18
CA GLU A 71 9.37 -11.65 3.65
C GLU A 71 8.77 -12.47 2.50
N LEU A 72 8.00 -11.84 1.62
CA LEU A 72 7.50 -12.49 0.40
C LEU A 72 8.65 -12.99 -0.48
N ALA A 73 9.67 -12.14 -0.71
CA ALA A 73 10.82 -12.50 -1.54
C ALA A 73 11.60 -13.69 -0.94
N VAL A 74 11.85 -13.69 0.38
CA VAL A 74 12.51 -14.79 1.10
C VAL A 74 11.74 -16.08 0.98
N ARG A 75 10.41 -16.04 0.99
CA ARG A 75 9.54 -17.22 0.83
C ARG A 75 9.37 -17.67 -0.61
N GLY A 76 10.10 -17.06 -1.54
CA GLY A 76 10.22 -17.51 -2.93
C GLY A 76 9.26 -16.85 -3.91
N PHE A 77 8.62 -15.74 -3.55
CA PHE A 77 7.95 -14.91 -4.54
C PHE A 77 9.00 -14.24 -5.43
N SER A 78 8.94 -14.52 -6.73
CA SER A 78 10.01 -14.15 -7.67
C SER A 78 9.90 -12.71 -8.20
N ARG A 79 8.73 -12.08 -8.05
CA ARG A 79 8.41 -10.77 -8.60
C ARG A 79 7.65 -9.94 -7.59
N VAL A 80 8.36 -9.34 -6.65
CA VAL A 80 7.79 -8.46 -5.63
C VAL A 80 8.23 -7.03 -5.92
N GLU A 81 7.27 -6.16 -6.08
CA GLU A 81 7.45 -4.73 -6.26
C GLU A 81 6.75 -3.99 -5.11
N ALA A 82 7.35 -2.93 -4.62
CA ALA A 82 6.82 -2.16 -3.52
C ALA A 82 6.95 -0.67 -3.82
N VAL A 83 5.87 0.05 -3.64
CA VAL A 83 5.82 1.48 -3.97
C VAL A 83 5.41 2.30 -2.75
N ASP A 84 6.00 3.47 -2.66
CA ASP A 84 5.63 4.50 -1.70
C ASP A 84 5.89 5.87 -2.32
N TYR A 85 5.12 6.88 -1.93
CA TYR A 85 5.34 8.24 -2.39
C TYR A 85 6.44 8.96 -1.59
N SER A 86 6.80 8.42 -0.40
CA SER A 86 7.91 8.91 0.40
C SER A 86 9.25 8.45 -0.17
N GLU A 87 10.08 9.42 -0.52
CA GLU A 87 11.45 9.17 -0.96
C GLU A 87 12.28 8.56 0.17
N ASN A 88 12.12 9.06 1.39
CA ASN A 88 12.84 8.59 2.57
C ASN A 88 12.53 7.12 2.88
N ALA A 89 11.24 6.71 2.78
CA ALA A 89 10.87 5.31 2.93
C ALA A 89 11.57 4.41 1.90
N ILE A 90 11.51 4.77 0.65
CA ILE A 90 12.07 3.98 -0.45
C ILE A 90 13.61 3.90 -0.36
N LEU A 91 14.28 5.00 -0.08
CA LEU A 91 15.75 5.02 0.10
C LEU A 91 16.15 4.08 1.23
N ARG A 92 15.48 4.18 2.37
CA ARG A 92 15.74 3.34 3.54
C ARG A 92 15.54 1.85 3.25
N MET A 93 14.47 1.49 2.55
CA MET A 93 14.20 0.09 2.20
C MET A 93 15.24 -0.47 1.21
N ARG A 94 15.70 0.34 0.26
CA ARG A 94 16.79 -0.03 -0.64
C ARG A 94 18.11 -0.27 0.11
N GLU A 95 18.49 0.62 1.01
CA GLU A 95 19.70 0.48 1.83
C GLU A 95 19.64 -0.75 2.75
N THR A 96 18.48 -0.99 3.37
CA THR A 96 18.25 -2.19 4.19
C THR A 96 18.41 -3.46 3.36
N GLN A 97 17.80 -3.51 2.18
CA GLN A 97 17.91 -4.64 1.26
C GLN A 97 19.36 -4.88 0.82
N GLU A 98 20.11 -3.84 0.45
CA GLU A 98 21.52 -3.94 0.07
C GLU A 98 22.37 -4.50 1.20
N THR A 99 22.15 -4.03 2.43
CA THR A 99 22.84 -4.53 3.62
C THR A 99 22.57 -6.01 3.87
N ARG A 100 21.31 -6.44 3.73
CA ARG A 100 20.92 -7.84 3.86
C ARG A 100 21.51 -8.71 2.76
N LEU A 101 21.48 -8.27 1.52
CA LEU A 101 22.09 -8.97 0.38
C LEU A 101 23.61 -9.12 0.58
N ALA A 102 24.30 -8.07 1.03
CA ALA A 102 25.73 -8.12 1.33
C ALA A 102 26.04 -9.11 2.48
N THR A 103 25.19 -9.17 3.50
CA THR A 103 25.32 -10.11 4.62
C THR A 103 25.14 -11.56 4.14
N HIS A 104 24.14 -11.82 3.31
CA HIS A 104 23.91 -13.16 2.74
C HIS A 104 25.02 -13.59 1.78
N ALA A 105 25.60 -12.68 1.04
CA ALA A 105 26.76 -12.98 0.19
C ALA A 105 28.00 -13.41 1.01
N ARG A 106 28.18 -12.84 2.21
CA ARG A 106 29.27 -13.20 3.13
C ARG A 106 28.99 -14.49 3.92
N HIS A 107 27.74 -14.69 4.27
CA HIS A 107 27.24 -15.81 5.08
C HIS A 107 26.03 -16.45 4.39
N PRO A 108 26.26 -17.21 3.30
CA PRO A 108 25.15 -17.79 2.55
C PRO A 108 24.36 -18.76 3.43
N PRO A 109 23.02 -18.73 3.36
CA PRO A 109 22.19 -19.67 4.10
C PRO A 109 22.44 -21.11 3.59
N VAL A 110 22.28 -22.08 4.48
CA VAL A 110 22.46 -23.52 4.16
C VAL A 110 21.56 -23.97 3.01
N ARG A 111 20.39 -23.33 2.87
CA ARG A 111 19.47 -23.50 1.73
C ARG A 111 19.17 -22.11 1.15
N PRO A 112 19.88 -21.71 0.09
CA PRO A 112 19.56 -20.45 -0.56
C PRO A 112 18.14 -20.49 -1.14
N PRO A 113 17.41 -19.38 -1.11
CA PRO A 113 16.13 -19.29 -1.78
C PRO A 113 16.29 -19.55 -3.30
N PRO A 114 15.26 -20.06 -3.97
CA PRO A 114 15.33 -20.44 -5.39
C PRO A 114 15.60 -19.25 -6.32
N HIS A 115 15.37 -18.03 -5.84
CA HIS A 115 15.64 -16.78 -6.54
C HIS A 115 16.35 -15.80 -5.61
N PRO A 116 17.18 -14.87 -6.13
CA PRO A 116 17.69 -13.78 -5.31
C PRO A 116 16.48 -13.02 -4.73
N PHE A 117 16.36 -13.00 -3.40
CA PHE A 117 15.29 -12.29 -2.73
C PHE A 117 15.50 -10.78 -2.88
N LYS A 118 14.91 -10.25 -3.92
CA LYS A 118 14.98 -8.84 -4.25
C LYS A 118 13.58 -8.28 -4.45
N VAL A 119 13.29 -7.20 -3.76
CA VAL A 119 12.11 -6.38 -3.96
C VAL A 119 12.50 -5.19 -4.84
N ASP A 120 11.66 -4.84 -5.80
CA ASP A 120 11.84 -3.64 -6.60
C ASP A 120 11.10 -2.47 -5.93
N TYR A 121 11.85 -1.66 -5.18
CA TYR A 121 11.32 -0.50 -4.47
C TYR A 121 11.30 0.73 -5.37
N ARG A 122 10.14 1.39 -5.51
CA ARG A 122 9.97 2.58 -6.36
C ARG A 122 9.22 3.69 -5.66
N ILE A 123 9.68 4.94 -5.87
CA ILE A 123 8.91 6.12 -5.51
C ILE A 123 7.76 6.25 -6.49
N MET A 124 6.53 6.24 -5.99
CA MET A 124 5.34 6.30 -6.82
C MET A 124 4.11 6.75 -6.04
N ASP A 125 3.30 7.59 -6.67
CA ASP A 125 1.97 7.94 -6.20
C ASP A 125 0.98 6.84 -6.63
N VAL A 126 0.35 6.19 -5.67
CA VAL A 126 -0.58 5.08 -5.90
C VAL A 126 -1.88 5.52 -6.58
N THR A 127 -2.16 6.82 -6.60
CA THR A 127 -3.33 7.39 -7.31
C THR A 127 -3.08 7.63 -8.80
N LYS A 128 -1.84 7.44 -9.29
CA LYS A 128 -1.42 7.59 -10.71
C LYS A 128 -0.20 6.73 -11.02
N MET A 129 -0.40 5.44 -10.99
CA MET A 129 0.67 4.50 -11.19
C MET A 129 1.15 4.44 -12.65
N THR A 130 2.47 4.33 -12.83
CA THR A 130 3.08 4.21 -14.17
C THR A 130 3.11 2.77 -14.71
N TYR A 131 2.50 1.83 -14.00
CA TYR A 131 2.39 0.45 -14.46
C TYR A 131 1.45 0.33 -15.66
N PRO A 132 1.76 -0.57 -16.62
CA PRO A 132 0.83 -0.90 -17.70
C PRO A 132 -0.48 -1.51 -17.16
N ASP A 133 -1.56 -1.34 -17.91
CA ASP A 133 -2.81 -2.02 -17.65
C ASP A 133 -2.61 -3.53 -17.60
N ARG A 134 -3.35 -4.21 -16.72
CA ARG A 134 -3.39 -5.68 -16.66
C ARG A 134 -2.00 -6.34 -16.58
N SER A 135 -1.10 -5.75 -15.78
CA SER A 135 0.29 -6.20 -15.69
C SER A 135 0.66 -6.88 -14.38
N VAL A 136 -0.20 -6.80 -13.34
CA VAL A 136 0.04 -7.28 -11.99
C VAL A 136 -0.95 -8.40 -11.65
N ASP A 137 -0.48 -9.46 -10.99
CA ASP A 137 -1.32 -10.59 -10.61
C ASP A 137 -2.00 -10.37 -9.24
N CYS A 138 -1.32 -9.68 -8.33
CA CYS A 138 -1.83 -9.39 -7.00
C CYS A 138 -1.38 -8.00 -6.54
N VAL A 139 -2.30 -7.20 -6.03
CA VAL A 139 -2.04 -5.94 -5.35
C VAL A 139 -2.28 -6.16 -3.85
N LEU A 140 -1.27 -5.83 -3.04
CA LEU A 140 -1.36 -5.86 -1.58
C LEU A 140 -1.40 -4.44 -1.03
N ASP A 141 -2.45 -4.15 -0.29
CA ASP A 141 -2.63 -2.92 0.45
C ASP A 141 -2.69 -3.23 1.95
N LYS A 142 -1.73 -2.73 2.69
CA LYS A 142 -1.71 -2.84 4.15
C LYS A 142 -1.63 -1.45 4.77
N ALA A 143 -2.78 -0.94 5.23
CA ALA A 143 -2.97 0.39 5.83
C ALA A 143 -2.98 1.59 4.86
N THR A 144 -2.68 1.41 3.57
CA THR A 144 -2.62 2.53 2.62
C THR A 144 -4.01 3.08 2.32
N LEU A 145 -5.01 2.21 2.18
CA LEU A 145 -6.41 2.63 2.02
C LEU A 145 -6.89 3.47 3.22
N ASP A 146 -6.43 3.13 4.42
CA ASP A 146 -6.78 3.88 5.63
C ASP A 146 -6.23 5.31 5.58
N THR A 147 -4.99 5.47 5.12
CA THR A 147 -4.36 6.78 4.92
C THR A 147 -5.05 7.59 3.83
N MET A 148 -5.40 6.96 2.69
CA MET A 148 -6.12 7.62 1.61
C MET A 148 -7.51 8.10 2.05
N LYS A 149 -8.20 7.29 2.87
CA LYS A 149 -9.50 7.66 3.41
C LYS A 149 -9.42 8.84 4.38
N GLN A 150 -8.35 8.94 5.14
CA GLN A 150 -8.13 10.11 6.01
C GLN A 150 -7.85 11.38 5.21
N LEU A 151 -7.11 11.29 4.10
CA LEU A 151 -6.94 12.44 3.19
C LEU A 151 -8.28 12.95 2.68
N ASP A 152 -9.18 12.03 2.29
CA ASP A 152 -10.51 12.41 1.81
C ASP A 152 -11.32 13.10 2.90
N ASP A 153 -11.27 12.59 4.14
CA ASP A 153 -12.00 13.17 5.27
C ASP A 153 -11.45 14.55 5.66
N ASP A 154 -10.13 14.79 5.52
CA ASP A 154 -9.47 16.08 5.79
C ASP A 154 -9.81 17.13 4.68
N ASP A 155 -9.82 16.72 3.40
CA ASP A 155 -10.16 17.60 2.26
C ASP A 155 -11.64 18.09 2.34
N ASP A 156 -12.56 17.24 2.79
CA ASP A 156 -13.98 17.59 2.94
C ASP A 156 -14.21 18.69 4.02
N GLU A 157 -13.31 18.81 5.02
CA GLU A 157 -13.39 19.84 6.05
C GLU A 157 -12.89 21.21 5.55
N ASP A 158 -11.86 21.24 4.69
CA ASP A 158 -11.27 22.49 4.16
C ASP A 158 -12.14 23.14 3.06
N ASP A 159 -12.89 22.36 2.27
CA ASP A 159 -13.78 22.89 1.23
C ASP A 159 -15.00 23.65 1.76
N MET A 160 -15.27 23.61 3.05
CA MET A 160 -16.39 24.34 3.67
C MET A 160 -16.11 25.81 3.93
N GLU A 161 -14.88 26.33 3.80
CA GLU A 161 -14.55 27.68 4.28
C GLU A 161 -14.11 28.74 3.25
N PHE A 162 -13.88 28.48 1.96
CA PHE A 162 -13.48 29.57 1.05
C PHE A 162 -13.83 29.40 -0.44
N SER A 163 -14.97 29.95 -0.84
CA SER A 163 -15.24 30.30 -2.24
C SER A 163 -14.83 31.76 -2.51
N ALA A 164 -13.61 31.96 -3.01
CA ALA A 164 -13.19 33.26 -3.54
C ALA A 164 -13.69 33.42 -4.98
N PRO A 165 -14.38 34.53 -5.34
CA PRO A 165 -14.80 34.80 -6.71
C PRO A 165 -13.65 35.38 -7.53
N GLY A 166 -13.24 34.68 -8.58
CA GLY A 166 -12.49 35.25 -9.70
C GLY A 166 -11.06 34.78 -9.88
N ALA A 167 -10.86 33.61 -10.43
CA ALA A 167 -9.63 33.27 -11.17
C ALA A 167 -10.02 32.56 -12.45
N SER A 168 -9.94 33.29 -13.58
CA SER A 168 -9.97 32.69 -14.91
C SER A 168 -8.56 32.24 -15.28
N ASP A 169 -8.29 30.98 -15.23
CA ASP A 169 -7.27 30.35 -16.09
C ASP A 169 -7.64 28.89 -16.29
N LYS A 170 -7.31 28.34 -17.45
CA LYS A 170 -7.65 26.99 -17.88
C LYS A 170 -7.01 25.93 -16.97
N ALA A 171 -7.40 25.93 -15.71
CA ALA A 171 -7.06 24.88 -14.77
C ALA A 171 -7.73 23.58 -15.24
N VAL A 172 -6.95 22.55 -15.42
CA VAL A 172 -7.43 21.17 -15.53
C VAL A 172 -8.34 20.99 -14.32
N LYS A 173 -9.64 20.72 -14.55
CA LYS A 173 -10.56 20.47 -13.46
C LYS A 173 -9.99 19.36 -12.60
N PRO A 174 -9.86 19.53 -11.28
CA PRO A 174 -9.42 18.45 -10.42
C PRO A 174 -10.34 17.24 -10.62
N ASP A 175 -9.77 16.06 -10.54
CA ASP A 175 -10.53 14.82 -10.59
C ASP A 175 -11.48 14.80 -9.38
N PRO A 176 -12.80 14.73 -9.59
CA PRO A 176 -13.77 14.81 -8.48
C PRO A 176 -13.76 13.57 -7.57
N ARG A 177 -12.97 12.57 -7.92
CA ARG A 177 -12.85 11.34 -7.13
C ARG A 177 -11.93 11.55 -5.94
N SER A 178 -12.29 10.94 -4.82
CA SER A 178 -11.49 10.91 -3.63
C SER A 178 -10.13 10.20 -3.86
N HIS A 179 -9.18 10.40 -2.96
CA HIS A 179 -7.86 9.75 -3.00
C HIS A 179 -7.99 8.23 -2.96
N ALA A 180 -8.87 7.71 -2.10
CA ALA A 180 -9.16 6.29 -2.02
C ALA A 180 -9.72 5.75 -3.34
N GLN A 181 -10.68 6.43 -3.96
CA GLN A 181 -11.24 6.02 -5.25
C GLN A 181 -10.22 6.03 -6.38
N ARG A 182 -9.34 7.04 -6.43
CA ARG A 182 -8.26 7.09 -7.44
C ARG A 182 -7.27 5.95 -7.27
N MET A 183 -6.85 5.63 -6.04
CA MET A 183 -5.97 4.50 -5.75
C MET A 183 -6.61 3.16 -6.13
N LEU A 184 -7.88 2.95 -5.77
CA LEU A 184 -8.60 1.72 -6.11
C LEU A 184 -8.77 1.55 -7.62
N ARG A 185 -9.09 2.63 -8.35
CA ARG A 185 -9.18 2.61 -9.81
C ARG A 185 -7.84 2.24 -10.46
N GLU A 186 -6.75 2.83 -10.01
CA GLU A 186 -5.41 2.48 -10.50
C GLU A 186 -5.06 1.03 -10.18
N SER A 187 -5.43 0.55 -8.99
CA SER A 187 -5.26 -0.86 -8.60
C SER A 187 -6.03 -1.80 -9.51
N CYS A 188 -7.30 -1.48 -9.81
CA CYS A 188 -8.11 -2.23 -10.77
C CYS A 188 -7.50 -2.22 -12.18
N ARG A 189 -7.04 -1.05 -12.66
CA ARG A 189 -6.43 -0.91 -13.98
C ARG A 189 -5.19 -1.78 -14.17
N VAL A 190 -4.32 -1.82 -13.17
CA VAL A 190 -3.06 -2.57 -13.25
C VAL A 190 -3.22 -4.07 -13.03
N LEU A 191 -4.30 -4.49 -12.37
CA LEU A 191 -4.60 -5.92 -12.15
C LEU A 191 -4.96 -6.61 -13.46
N LYS A 192 -4.42 -7.81 -13.64
CA LYS A 192 -4.84 -8.72 -14.70
C LYS A 192 -6.27 -9.20 -14.44
N PRO A 193 -7.03 -9.61 -15.48
CA PRO A 193 -8.25 -10.38 -15.28
C PRO A 193 -7.99 -11.59 -14.39
N GLY A 194 -8.82 -11.76 -13.36
CA GLY A 194 -8.62 -12.80 -12.33
C GLY A 194 -7.50 -12.52 -11.33
N GLY A 195 -6.90 -11.33 -11.36
CA GLY A 195 -5.96 -10.87 -10.33
C GLY A 195 -6.70 -10.41 -9.08
N HIS A 196 -5.98 -10.33 -7.96
CA HIS A 196 -6.57 -10.04 -6.66
C HIS A 196 -6.04 -8.74 -6.05
N TYR A 197 -6.94 -7.97 -5.46
CA TYR A 197 -6.60 -6.89 -4.54
C TYR A 197 -6.86 -7.38 -3.11
N VAL A 198 -5.81 -7.46 -2.31
CA VAL A 198 -5.87 -7.90 -0.92
C VAL A 198 -5.64 -6.68 -0.03
N CYS A 199 -6.69 -6.28 0.69
CA CYS A 199 -6.67 -5.13 1.57
C CYS A 199 -6.64 -5.56 3.03
N ILE A 200 -5.65 -5.07 3.76
CA ILE A 200 -5.52 -5.20 5.21
C ILE A 200 -5.75 -3.82 5.81
N THR A 201 -6.89 -3.60 6.41
CA THR A 201 -7.37 -2.31 6.90
C THR A 201 -7.87 -2.40 8.34
N TYR A 202 -7.75 -1.30 9.09
CA TYR A 202 -8.34 -1.17 10.40
C TYR A 202 -9.85 -0.81 10.34
N GLY A 203 -10.29 -0.27 9.21
CA GLY A 203 -11.67 0.15 9.04
C GLY A 203 -12.65 -1.02 9.06
N GLU A 204 -13.81 -0.80 9.65
CA GLU A 204 -14.89 -1.79 9.67
C GLU A 204 -15.39 -2.07 8.24
N PRO A 205 -15.82 -3.31 7.93
CA PRO A 205 -16.31 -3.69 6.60
C PRO A 205 -17.38 -2.73 6.05
N GLN A 206 -18.29 -2.26 6.90
CA GLN A 206 -19.35 -1.34 6.51
C GLN A 206 -18.83 -0.01 5.95
N THR A 207 -17.63 0.41 6.36
CA THR A 207 -17.00 1.66 5.91
C THR A 207 -16.09 1.45 4.72
N ARG A 208 -15.68 0.22 4.43
CA ARG A 208 -14.74 -0.12 3.34
C ARG A 208 -15.42 -0.75 2.14
N LEU A 209 -16.38 -1.67 2.35
CA LEU A 209 -17.08 -2.34 1.25
C LEU A 209 -17.75 -1.39 0.24
N PRO A 210 -18.35 -0.27 0.64
CA PRO A 210 -18.92 0.68 -0.33
C PRO A 210 -17.88 1.27 -1.31
N LEU A 211 -16.59 1.31 -0.94
CA LEU A 211 -15.53 1.76 -1.83
C LEU A 211 -15.27 0.79 -2.99
N PHE A 212 -15.68 -0.46 -2.85
CA PHE A 212 -15.52 -1.51 -3.86
C PHE A 212 -16.82 -1.81 -4.64
N ASP A 213 -17.88 -1.02 -4.41
CA ASP A 213 -19.14 -1.19 -5.16
C ASP A 213 -18.90 -0.93 -6.66
N PRO A 214 -19.14 -1.89 -7.56
CA PRO A 214 -18.99 -1.73 -9.00
C PRO A 214 -19.89 -0.65 -9.60
N ASN A 215 -20.98 -0.29 -8.90
CA ASN A 215 -21.85 0.81 -9.31
C ASN A 215 -21.28 2.18 -8.94
N ASN A 216 -20.18 2.23 -8.20
CA ASN A 216 -19.48 3.46 -7.90
C ASN A 216 -18.78 3.94 -9.18
N GLU A 217 -19.26 5.02 -9.80
CA GLU A 217 -18.80 5.52 -11.09
C GLU A 217 -17.27 5.69 -11.09
N GLY A 218 -16.59 4.88 -11.90
CA GLY A 218 -15.16 5.03 -12.18
C GLY A 218 -14.21 4.04 -11.52
N LEU A 219 -14.69 3.03 -10.76
CA LEU A 219 -13.81 2.03 -10.14
C LEU A 219 -13.43 0.85 -11.03
N GLY A 220 -14.10 0.67 -12.18
CA GLY A 220 -13.93 -0.54 -12.98
C GLY A 220 -14.75 -1.72 -12.45
N GLU A 221 -14.65 -2.86 -13.14
CA GLU A 221 -15.39 -4.06 -12.73
C GLU A 221 -14.59 -4.83 -11.67
N TRP A 222 -15.05 -4.75 -10.42
CA TRP A 222 -14.59 -5.62 -9.35
C TRP A 222 -15.54 -6.80 -9.20
N GLU A 223 -15.02 -8.01 -9.27
CA GLU A 223 -15.75 -9.20 -8.85
C GLU A 223 -15.42 -9.50 -7.38
N ASN A 224 -16.41 -9.53 -6.53
CA ASN A 224 -16.23 -9.92 -5.14
C ASN A 224 -15.86 -11.41 -5.04
N ALA A 225 -14.64 -11.71 -4.63
CA ALA A 225 -14.20 -13.05 -4.30
C ALA A 225 -14.75 -13.56 -2.94
N ALA A 226 -15.63 -12.78 -2.31
CA ALA A 226 -16.30 -13.11 -1.03
C ALA A 226 -17.58 -13.94 -1.25
N GLY A 227 -17.47 -15.01 -1.99
CA GLY A 227 -18.60 -15.89 -2.26
C GLY A 227 -18.18 -17.34 -2.33
N GLY A 228 -17.68 -17.88 -1.24
CA GLY A 228 -17.32 -19.27 -1.16
C GLY A 228 -17.16 -19.72 0.28
N ASP A 229 -18.20 -20.45 0.71
CA ASP A 229 -18.21 -21.36 1.85
C ASP A 229 -18.67 -20.82 3.20
N GLU A 230 -19.93 -20.34 3.23
CA GLU A 230 -20.80 -20.74 4.32
C GLU A 230 -21.48 -22.06 3.88
N GLU A 231 -20.85 -23.20 4.08
CA GLU A 231 -21.53 -24.49 4.25
C GLU A 231 -20.60 -25.46 4.99
N ASP A 232 -21.12 -25.90 6.17
CA ASP A 232 -20.72 -26.98 7.09
C ASP A 232 -19.58 -26.71 8.08
#